data_945206d2e706e677d459325bf23c3379
#
_entry.id   945206d2e706e677d459325bf23c3379
#
_cell.length_a   1.000
_cell.length_b   1.000
_cell.length_c   1.000
_cell.angle_alpha   90.00
_cell.angle_beta   90.00
_cell.angle_gamma   90.00
#
_symmetry.space_group_name_H-M   'P 1'
#
loop_
_entity.id
_entity.type
_entity.pdbx_description
1 polymer ?
#
loop_
_entity_poly.entity_id
_entity_poly.type
_entity_poly.pdbx_seq_one_letter_code
_entity_poly.pdbx_strand_id
1 'polypeptide(L)'
;MSLSVDTLTFDCRDPRVLADFWSAALGYELQGIDEESSWLRDPTGRGWPLLFLIVPEGKSVKNRVHLDLRPETSMADEVARVQALGATIFRRVDENESFWTVMLDPEGNEFCVLRGPEDGWVAAE
;
A
#
# COMPACT_ATOMS: atom_id res chain seq x y z
N MET A 1 -20.12 -7.13 19.78
CA MET A 1 -18.76 -6.98 19.28
C MET A 1 -18.06 -5.90 20.06
N SER A 2 -16.84 -6.17 20.43
CA SER A 2 -16.11 -5.29 21.34
C SER A 2 -14.94 -4.55 20.72
N LEU A 3 -14.50 -4.94 19.52
CA LEU A 3 -13.35 -4.31 18.84
C LEU A 3 -13.67 -3.98 17.39
N SER A 4 -13.10 -2.90 16.91
CA SER A 4 -13.15 -2.52 15.49
C SER A 4 -11.77 -2.01 15.08
N VAL A 5 -11.45 -2.07 13.79
CA VAL A 5 -10.20 -1.52 13.29
C VAL A 5 -10.37 -0.01 13.16
N ASP A 6 -9.54 0.74 13.87
CA ASP A 6 -9.54 2.20 13.80
C ASP A 6 -8.58 2.69 12.72
N THR A 7 -7.36 2.19 12.74
CA THR A 7 -6.28 2.70 11.89
C THR A 7 -5.29 1.58 11.61
N LEU A 8 -4.72 1.58 10.41
CA LEU A 8 -3.57 0.75 10.09
C LEU A 8 -2.32 1.61 10.24
N THR A 9 -1.43 1.21 11.15
CA THR A 9 -0.25 2.00 11.48
C THR A 9 1.01 1.32 10.96
N PHE A 10 1.85 2.12 10.27
CA PHE A 10 3.17 1.71 9.81
C PHE A 10 4.20 2.41 10.68
N ASP A 11 5.08 1.66 11.31
CA ASP A 11 6.30 2.22 11.90
C ASP A 11 7.28 2.47 10.76
N CYS A 12 7.95 3.61 10.77
CA CYS A 12 8.79 4.01 9.65
C CYS A 12 9.91 4.95 10.09
N ARG A 13 10.81 5.24 9.17
CA ARG A 13 11.86 6.22 9.43
C ARG A 13 11.48 7.61 8.95
N ASP A 14 10.69 7.70 7.89
CA ASP A 14 10.31 8.98 7.30
C ASP A 14 8.80 9.00 6.99
N PRO A 15 7.99 9.50 7.94
CA PRO A 15 6.55 9.59 7.75
C PRO A 15 6.12 10.43 6.54
N ARG A 16 6.92 11.44 6.16
CA ARG A 16 6.60 12.29 5.01
C ARG A 16 6.73 11.53 3.70
N VAL A 17 7.81 10.79 3.53
CA VAL A 17 8.03 9.99 2.31
C VAL A 17 6.93 8.96 2.14
N LEU A 18 6.56 8.26 3.21
CA LEU A 18 5.48 7.26 3.13
C LEU A 18 4.11 7.90 2.92
N ALA A 19 3.85 9.05 3.55
CA ALA A 19 2.59 9.75 3.31
C ALA A 19 2.46 10.18 1.84
N ASP A 20 3.52 10.73 1.25
CA ASP A 20 3.51 11.14 -0.15
C ASP A 20 3.26 9.95 -1.07
N PHE A 21 3.97 8.85 -0.83
CA PHE A 21 3.82 7.66 -1.66
C PHE A 21 2.40 7.07 -1.54
N TRP A 22 1.96 6.79 -0.33
CA TRP A 22 0.68 6.10 -0.12
C TRP A 22 -0.53 6.98 -0.43
N SER A 23 -0.43 8.29 -0.22
CA SER A 23 -1.46 9.24 -0.66
C SER A 23 -1.67 9.15 -2.17
N ALA A 24 -0.59 9.20 -2.93
CA ALA A 24 -0.66 9.11 -4.39
C ALA A 24 -1.07 7.72 -4.87
N ALA A 25 -0.55 6.67 -4.23
CA ALA A 25 -0.84 5.29 -4.63
C ALA A 25 -2.31 4.92 -4.41
N LEU A 26 -2.90 5.33 -3.29
CA LEU A 26 -4.26 4.93 -2.91
C LEU A 26 -5.31 6.00 -3.18
N GLY A 27 -4.91 7.22 -3.51
CA GLY A 27 -5.85 8.33 -3.63
C GLY A 27 -6.38 8.80 -2.27
N TYR A 28 -5.60 8.60 -1.22
CA TYR A 28 -5.94 9.05 0.13
C TYR A 28 -5.51 10.49 0.35
N GLU A 29 -6.23 11.18 1.22
CA GLU A 29 -5.96 12.57 1.53
C GLU A 29 -5.13 12.70 2.81
N LEU A 30 -4.10 13.56 2.76
CA LEU A 30 -3.30 13.88 3.93
C LEU A 30 -4.15 14.68 4.91
N GLN A 31 -4.27 14.18 6.14
CA GLN A 31 -5.05 14.84 7.21
C GLN A 31 -4.15 15.64 8.13
N GLY A 32 -2.91 15.20 8.32
CA GLY A 32 -1.97 15.91 9.16
C GLY A 32 -0.59 15.32 9.04
N ILE A 33 0.40 16.15 9.40
CA ILE A 33 1.81 15.76 9.39
C ILE A 33 2.54 16.62 10.40
N ASP A 34 3.42 15.97 11.17
CA ASP A 34 4.35 16.66 12.07
C ASP A 34 5.72 15.96 12.00
N GLU A 35 6.64 16.27 12.91
CA GLU A 35 7.98 15.69 12.89
C GLU A 35 8.01 14.20 13.19
N GLU A 36 6.99 13.66 13.86
CA GLU A 36 6.96 12.28 14.34
C GLU A 36 5.97 11.41 13.60
N SER A 37 4.99 12.00 12.89
CA SER A 37 3.92 11.25 12.29
C SER A 37 3.27 11.94 11.10
N SER A 38 2.53 11.15 10.33
CA SER A 38 1.63 11.64 9.29
C SER A 38 0.44 10.70 9.21
N TRP A 39 -0.71 11.19 8.77
CA TRP A 39 -1.87 10.31 8.62
C TRP A 39 -2.74 10.70 7.44
N LEU A 40 -3.30 9.66 6.82
CA LEU A 40 -4.08 9.73 5.60
C LEU A 40 -5.47 9.19 5.85
N ARG A 41 -6.44 9.72 5.12
CA ARG A 41 -7.83 9.24 5.14
C ARG A 41 -8.29 8.92 3.72
N ASP A 42 -9.03 7.83 3.58
CA ASP A 42 -9.73 7.55 2.34
C ASP A 42 -10.94 8.50 2.23
N PRO A 43 -10.96 9.39 1.21
CA PRO A 43 -12.06 10.35 1.08
C PRO A 43 -13.41 9.68 0.84
N THR A 44 -13.43 8.42 0.36
CA THR A 44 -14.67 7.68 0.19
C THR A 44 -15.18 7.06 1.48
N GLY A 45 -14.33 7.01 2.52
CA GLY A 45 -14.67 6.41 3.81
C GLY A 45 -14.70 4.90 3.83
N ARG A 46 -14.36 4.22 2.73
CA ARG A 46 -14.41 2.75 2.64
C ARG A 46 -13.16 2.06 3.13
N GLY A 47 -12.00 2.69 2.95
CA GLY A 47 -10.73 2.12 3.39
C GLY A 47 -10.36 2.58 4.79
N TRP A 48 -9.47 1.82 5.43
CA TRP A 48 -8.97 2.20 6.75
C TRP A 48 -8.03 3.39 6.65
N PRO A 49 -8.09 4.33 7.62
CA PRO A 49 -7.07 5.38 7.71
C PRO A 49 -5.68 4.77 7.90
N LEU A 50 -4.66 5.47 7.39
CA LEU A 50 -3.26 5.07 7.55
C LEU A 50 -2.55 6.09 8.45
N LEU A 51 -1.74 5.58 9.36
CA LEU A 51 -0.89 6.39 10.23
C LEU A 51 0.56 5.91 10.03
N PHE A 52 1.48 6.86 9.87
CA PHE A 52 2.90 6.58 9.77
C PHE A 52 3.59 7.20 10.97
N LEU A 53 4.22 6.36 11.82
CA LEU A 53 4.89 6.80 13.05
C LEU A 53 6.38 6.58 12.93
N ILE A 54 7.15 7.60 13.30
CA ILE A 54 8.61 7.49 13.24
C ILE A 54 9.13 6.55 14.33
N VAL A 55 10.04 5.67 13.92
CA VAL A 55 10.80 4.81 14.83
C VAL A 55 12.28 4.91 14.45
N PRO A 56 13.21 4.63 15.39
CA PRO A 56 14.63 4.78 15.07
C PRO A 56 15.20 3.71 14.14
N GLU A 57 14.61 2.51 14.15
CA GLU A 57 15.10 1.40 13.32
C GLU A 57 14.43 1.38 11.94
N GLY A 58 15.22 1.00 10.92
CA GLY A 58 14.67 0.76 9.59
C GLY A 58 14.05 -0.64 9.50
N LYS A 59 13.29 -0.86 8.43
CA LYS A 59 12.72 -2.17 8.14
C LYS A 59 13.83 -3.12 7.68
N SER A 60 13.91 -4.30 8.28
CA SER A 60 14.96 -5.29 7.95
C SER A 60 14.42 -6.68 7.65
N VAL A 61 13.31 -7.10 8.25
CA VAL A 61 12.72 -8.42 8.00
C VAL A 61 11.43 -8.26 7.19
N LYS A 62 10.97 -9.37 6.59
CA LYS A 62 9.74 -9.36 5.82
C LYS A 62 8.55 -8.93 6.68
N ASN A 63 7.67 -8.10 6.13
CA ASN A 63 6.44 -7.72 6.80
C ASN A 63 5.58 -8.96 7.06
N ARG A 64 4.99 -9.03 8.23
CA ARG A 64 4.06 -10.12 8.60
C ARG A 64 2.65 -9.83 8.11
N VAL A 65 2.34 -8.55 7.91
CA VAL A 65 1.08 -8.08 7.31
C VAL A 65 1.45 -7.27 6.07
N HIS A 66 0.80 -7.54 4.96
CA HIS A 66 0.99 -6.74 3.74
C HIS A 66 -0.37 -6.43 3.12
N LEU A 67 -0.42 -5.32 2.40
CA LEU A 67 -1.61 -4.91 1.68
C LEU A 67 -1.64 -5.60 0.32
N ASP A 68 -2.78 -6.16 -0.04
CA ASP A 68 -3.03 -6.67 -1.39
C ASP A 68 -3.99 -5.69 -2.05
N LEU A 69 -3.52 -5.07 -3.13
CA LEU A 69 -4.23 -3.95 -3.77
C LEU A 69 -4.78 -4.37 -5.12
N ARG A 70 -6.06 -4.07 -5.35
CA ARG A 70 -6.76 -4.42 -6.59
C ARG A 70 -6.78 -3.22 -7.53
N PRO A 71 -6.17 -3.33 -8.72
CA PRO A 71 -6.26 -2.29 -9.73
C PRO A 71 -7.69 -2.12 -10.27
N GLU A 72 -8.01 -0.91 -10.70
CA GLU A 72 -9.25 -0.66 -11.45
C GLU A 72 -9.09 -1.01 -12.92
N THR A 73 -7.87 -1.10 -13.43
CA THR A 73 -7.54 -1.39 -14.82
C THR A 73 -6.75 -2.69 -14.94
N SER A 74 -5.43 -2.61 -15.01
CA SER A 74 -4.57 -3.78 -15.13
C SER A 74 -3.44 -3.75 -14.11
N MET A 75 -2.93 -4.93 -13.80
CA MET A 75 -1.76 -5.06 -12.92
C MET A 75 -0.56 -4.32 -13.51
N ALA A 76 -0.31 -4.48 -14.81
CA ALA A 76 0.85 -3.88 -15.46
C ALA A 76 0.82 -2.35 -15.38
N ASP A 77 -0.35 -1.74 -15.61
CA ASP A 77 -0.48 -0.28 -15.56
C ASP A 77 -0.23 0.24 -14.14
N GLU A 78 -0.78 -0.44 -13.13
CA GLU A 78 -0.62 0.00 -11.75
C GLU A 78 0.78 -0.27 -11.20
N VAL A 79 1.41 -1.36 -11.60
CA VAL A 79 2.82 -1.60 -11.26
C VAL A 79 3.69 -0.45 -11.80
N ALA A 80 3.48 -0.08 -13.07
CA ALA A 80 4.23 1.03 -13.67
C ALA A 80 3.96 2.36 -12.94
N ARG A 81 2.70 2.61 -12.57
CA ARG A 81 2.33 3.85 -11.89
C ARG A 81 2.99 3.95 -10.52
N VAL A 82 2.90 2.90 -9.69
CA VAL A 82 3.51 2.95 -8.36
C VAL A 82 5.03 2.94 -8.40
N GLN A 83 5.64 2.33 -9.44
CA GLN A 83 7.10 2.46 -9.65
C GLN A 83 7.49 3.91 -9.88
N ALA A 84 6.72 4.64 -10.68
CA ALA A 84 6.96 6.06 -10.92
C ALA A 84 6.83 6.90 -9.64
N LEU A 85 6.06 6.44 -8.67
CA LEU A 85 5.89 7.10 -7.37
C LEU A 85 6.99 6.75 -6.36
N GLY A 86 7.82 5.74 -6.64
CA GLY A 86 8.94 5.39 -5.77
C GLY A 86 8.95 3.95 -5.27
N ALA A 87 8.00 3.11 -5.69
CA ALA A 87 8.02 1.69 -5.36
C ALA A 87 8.99 0.93 -6.25
N THR A 88 9.42 -0.23 -5.79
CA THR A 88 10.24 -1.15 -6.58
C THR A 88 9.57 -2.50 -6.69
N ILE A 89 9.81 -3.21 -7.78
CA ILE A 89 9.34 -4.58 -7.93
C ILE A 89 10.25 -5.50 -7.11
N PHE A 90 9.65 -6.31 -6.24
CA PHE A 90 10.40 -7.34 -5.52
C PHE A 90 10.39 -8.64 -6.32
N ARG A 91 9.21 -9.14 -6.70
CA ARG A 91 9.10 -10.30 -7.58
C ARG A 91 7.67 -10.45 -8.12
N ARG A 92 7.58 -11.08 -9.27
CA ARG A 92 6.30 -11.50 -9.83
C ARG A 92 6.01 -12.94 -9.41
N VAL A 93 4.78 -13.19 -8.97
CA VAL A 93 4.31 -14.53 -8.64
C VAL A 93 3.25 -14.94 -9.65
N ASP A 94 3.38 -16.16 -10.19
CA ASP A 94 2.45 -16.68 -11.17
C ASP A 94 2.16 -18.12 -10.79
N GLU A 95 0.98 -18.36 -10.23
CA GLU A 95 0.59 -19.66 -9.70
C GLU A 95 -0.77 -20.07 -10.26
N ASN A 96 -0.80 -21.13 -11.07
CA ASN A 96 -2.00 -21.61 -11.72
C ASN A 96 -2.63 -20.47 -12.52
N GLU A 97 -3.86 -20.14 -12.37
CA GLU A 97 -4.51 -19.07 -13.11
C GLU A 97 -4.48 -17.73 -12.37
N SER A 98 -3.70 -17.65 -11.30
CA SER A 98 -3.59 -16.45 -10.50
C SER A 98 -2.17 -15.89 -10.57
N PHE A 99 -2.06 -14.57 -10.65
CA PHE A 99 -0.76 -13.91 -10.65
C PHE A 99 -0.87 -12.55 -9.95
N TRP A 100 0.25 -12.13 -9.38
CA TRP A 100 0.36 -10.83 -8.72
C TRP A 100 1.81 -10.39 -8.70
N THR A 101 2.05 -9.12 -8.41
CA THR A 101 3.41 -8.58 -8.29
C THR A 101 3.62 -8.13 -6.86
N VAL A 102 4.68 -8.63 -6.22
CA VAL A 102 5.10 -8.16 -4.90
C VAL A 102 5.98 -6.94 -5.12
N MET A 103 5.61 -5.84 -4.48
CA MET A 103 6.30 -4.56 -4.57
C MET A 103 6.86 -4.17 -3.21
N LEU A 104 7.80 -3.23 -3.23
CA LEU A 104 8.31 -2.60 -2.01
C LEU A 104 7.98 -1.12 -2.07
N ASP A 105 7.48 -0.58 -0.97
CA ASP A 105 7.28 0.87 -0.86
C ASP A 105 8.63 1.57 -0.65
N PRO A 106 8.71 2.90 -0.57
CA PRO A 106 9.99 3.60 -0.43
C PRO A 106 10.81 3.21 0.80
N GLU A 107 10.21 2.59 1.82
CA GLU A 107 10.94 2.10 2.98
C GLU A 107 11.09 0.58 3.00
N GLY A 108 10.72 -0.08 1.92
CA GLY A 108 10.90 -1.52 1.78
C GLY A 108 9.75 -2.36 2.32
N ASN A 109 8.61 -1.76 2.66
CA ASN A 109 7.45 -2.53 3.08
C ASN A 109 6.85 -3.27 1.89
N GLU A 110 6.62 -4.58 2.04
CA GLU A 110 6.03 -5.39 0.99
C GLU A 110 4.53 -5.10 0.85
N PHE A 111 4.10 -4.95 -0.39
CA PHE A 111 2.68 -4.92 -0.74
C PHE A 111 2.52 -5.60 -2.10
N CYS A 112 1.31 -6.01 -2.43
CA CYS A 112 1.04 -6.71 -3.68
C CYS A 112 0.08 -5.92 -4.55
N VAL A 113 0.39 -5.89 -5.85
CA VAL A 113 -0.55 -5.43 -6.87
C VAL A 113 -1.13 -6.67 -7.51
N LEU A 114 -2.45 -6.82 -7.42
CA LEU A 114 -3.18 -7.99 -7.90
C LEU A 114 -3.62 -7.78 -9.35
N ARG A 115 -4.28 -8.79 -9.93
CA ARG A 115 -4.89 -8.67 -11.25
C ARG A 115 -6.04 -7.67 -11.20
N GLY A 116 -6.20 -6.91 -12.27
CA GLY A 116 -7.36 -6.05 -12.45
C GLY A 116 -8.36 -6.65 -13.45
N PRO A 117 -9.48 -5.93 -13.69
CA PRO A 117 -10.47 -6.38 -14.66
C PRO A 117 -9.90 -6.62 -16.06
N GLU A 118 -8.93 -5.82 -16.48
CA GLU A 118 -8.30 -5.97 -17.80
C GLU A 118 -7.40 -7.21 -17.89
N ASP A 119 -7.11 -7.83 -16.74
CA ASP A 119 -6.34 -9.07 -16.65
C ASP A 119 -7.24 -10.29 -16.46
N GLY A 120 -8.53 -10.13 -16.64
CA GLY A 120 -9.49 -11.22 -16.52
C GLY A 120 -10.03 -11.45 -15.10
N TRP A 121 -9.71 -10.57 -14.16
CA TRP A 121 -10.25 -10.70 -12.81
C TRP A 121 -11.71 -10.23 -12.77
N VAL A 122 -12.55 -11.00 -12.09
CA VAL A 122 -13.96 -10.67 -11.91
C VAL A 122 -14.27 -10.75 -10.42
N ALA A 123 -14.92 -9.69 -9.91
CA ALA A 123 -15.31 -9.66 -8.50
C ALA A 123 -16.32 -10.76 -8.19
N ALA A 124 -16.17 -11.40 -7.02
CA ALA A 124 -17.15 -12.36 -6.53
C ALA A 124 -18.46 -11.63 -6.16
N GLU A 125 -19.56 -12.25 -6.50
CA GLU A 125 -20.89 -11.73 -6.16
C GLU A 125 -21.32 -12.14 -4.75
#